data_2a072395be94cb733349fbaa786ae80c
#
_entry.id   2a072395be94cb733349fbaa786ae80c
#
_cell.length_a   1.000
_cell.length_b   1.000
_cell.length_c   1.000
_cell.angle_alpha   90.00
_cell.angle_beta   90.00
_cell.angle_gamma   90.00
#
_symmetry.space_group_name_H-M   'P 1'
#
loop_
_entity.id
_entity.type
_entity.pdbx_description
1 polymer ?
#
loop_
_entity_poly.entity_id
_entity_poly.type
_entity_poly.pdbx_seq_one_letter_code
_entity_poly.pdbx_strand_id
1 'polypeptide(L)'
;AAPLKISFDRAKLTIGKENVVTVTLQSETDLPYATECSLTVTRDYTWKNYGKGVYTSPILSGMFGQTVSWEQPIEVAEENASLYRLPGLYHNAGTRYSVAGYNMQFTWDGGAAIAFTVPADADGCVTIPSGFSHPSYGMVSLYIYPSPEYSGYDSASRTFTFHCCGLVPYGGSLAQLTDWDDDTFVLSE
;
A
#
# COMPACT_ATOMS: atom_id res chain seq x y z
N ALA A 1 33.40 -4.18 -25.31
CA ALA A 1 32.50 -3.07 -24.95
C ALA A 1 32.76 -2.67 -23.50
N ALA A 2 32.89 -1.38 -23.22
CA ALA A 2 33.04 -0.88 -21.85
C ALA A 2 31.64 -0.59 -21.29
N PRO A 3 31.33 -0.99 -20.03
CA PRO A 3 30.07 -0.67 -19.43
C PRO A 3 29.99 0.82 -19.08
N LEU A 4 28.87 1.46 -19.39
CA LEU A 4 28.56 2.80 -18.91
C LEU A 4 28.06 2.69 -17.47
N LYS A 5 28.75 3.35 -16.53
CA LYS A 5 28.32 3.44 -15.12
C LYS A 5 27.64 4.79 -14.89
N ILE A 6 26.37 4.76 -14.49
CA ILE A 6 25.61 5.93 -14.12
C ILE A 6 25.44 5.93 -12.60
N SER A 7 25.76 7.06 -11.96
CA SER A 7 25.61 7.24 -10.53
C SER A 7 24.65 8.40 -10.25
N PHE A 8 23.75 8.21 -9.32
CA PHE A 8 22.75 9.21 -8.93
C PHE A 8 23.07 9.74 -7.53
N ASP A 9 22.94 11.06 -7.39
CA ASP A 9 22.89 11.67 -6.06
C ASP A 9 21.46 11.52 -5.51
N ARG A 10 21.29 10.61 -4.56
CA ARG A 10 19.99 10.32 -3.95
C ARG A 10 19.30 11.57 -3.38
N ALA A 11 20.07 12.53 -2.86
CA ALA A 11 19.52 13.75 -2.28
C ALA A 11 18.83 14.66 -3.32
N LYS A 12 19.18 14.53 -4.60
CA LYS A 12 18.60 15.31 -5.69
C LYS A 12 17.37 14.68 -6.34
N LEU A 13 17.06 13.42 -6.01
CA LEU A 13 15.89 12.75 -6.53
C LEU A 13 14.65 13.17 -5.74
N THR A 14 13.56 13.47 -6.45
CA THR A 14 12.28 13.74 -5.83
C THR A 14 11.72 12.45 -5.24
N ILE A 15 11.35 12.49 -3.96
CA ILE A 15 10.79 11.34 -3.25
C ILE A 15 9.36 11.06 -3.73
N GLY A 16 9.02 9.78 -3.86
CA GLY A 16 7.69 9.31 -4.24
C GLY A 16 7.29 9.64 -5.68
N LYS A 17 8.25 10.12 -6.50
CA LYS A 17 8.02 10.42 -7.92
C LYS A 17 9.04 9.71 -8.79
N GLU A 18 8.63 9.47 -10.03
CA GLU A 18 9.55 9.02 -11.07
C GLU A 18 10.49 10.14 -11.46
N ASN A 19 11.79 9.85 -11.41
CA ASN A 19 12.84 10.73 -11.91
C ASN A 19 13.37 10.12 -13.21
N VAL A 20 13.17 10.81 -14.32
CA VAL A 20 13.59 10.32 -15.64
C VAL A 20 14.93 10.94 -16.00
N VAL A 21 15.89 10.09 -16.32
CA VAL A 21 17.22 10.49 -16.82
C VAL A 21 17.37 9.97 -18.25
N THR A 22 17.55 10.88 -19.19
CA THR A 22 17.84 10.53 -20.59
C THR A 22 19.34 10.59 -20.82
N VAL A 23 19.90 9.51 -21.34
CA VAL A 23 21.30 9.41 -21.74
C VAL A 23 21.36 9.41 -23.26
N THR A 24 22.01 10.41 -23.82
CA THR A 24 22.20 10.54 -25.27
C THR A 24 23.66 10.25 -25.62
N LEU A 25 23.88 9.37 -26.57
CA LEU A 25 25.21 9.16 -27.15
C LEU A 25 25.44 10.18 -28.26
N GLN A 26 26.55 10.88 -28.16
CA GLN A 26 27.01 11.78 -29.20
C GLN A 26 28.26 11.17 -29.88
N SER A 27 28.30 11.21 -31.20
CA SER A 27 29.40 10.72 -32.00
C SER A 27 29.62 11.68 -33.17
N GLU A 28 30.87 11.84 -33.57
CA GLU A 28 31.25 12.60 -34.78
C GLU A 28 30.92 11.82 -36.07
N THR A 29 30.56 10.54 -35.97
CA THR A 29 30.16 9.70 -37.08
C THR A 29 28.73 9.22 -36.90
N ASP A 30 28.02 8.94 -37.99
CA ASP A 30 26.69 8.39 -37.98
C ASP A 30 26.64 7.06 -37.20
N LEU A 31 25.79 7.03 -36.18
CA LEU A 31 25.54 5.82 -35.40
C LEU A 31 24.34 5.07 -36.01
N PRO A 32 24.50 3.80 -36.40
CA PRO A 32 23.44 3.03 -37.06
C PRO A 32 22.34 2.52 -36.07
N TYR A 33 22.44 2.87 -34.80
CA TYR A 33 21.54 2.38 -33.74
C TYR A 33 20.96 3.53 -32.92
N ALA A 34 20.00 3.19 -32.05
CA ALA A 34 19.41 4.15 -31.14
C ALA A 34 20.48 4.85 -30.29
N THR A 35 20.47 6.18 -30.30
CA THR A 35 21.45 7.04 -29.60
C THR A 35 20.97 7.49 -28.24
N GLU A 36 19.73 7.18 -27.88
CA GLU A 36 19.10 7.60 -26.62
C GLU A 36 18.62 6.40 -25.81
N CYS A 37 18.81 6.49 -24.49
CA CYS A 37 18.28 5.56 -23.52
C CYS A 37 17.69 6.35 -22.34
N SER A 38 16.47 6.06 -21.96
CA SER A 38 15.84 6.65 -20.78
C SER A 38 15.87 5.67 -19.62
N LEU A 39 16.28 6.16 -18.45
CA LEU A 39 16.26 5.44 -17.18
C LEU A 39 15.28 6.12 -16.24
N THR A 40 14.32 5.35 -15.73
CA THR A 40 13.42 5.83 -14.69
C THR A 40 13.94 5.34 -13.34
N VAL A 41 14.12 6.27 -12.41
CA VAL A 41 14.59 6.02 -11.05
C VAL A 41 13.59 6.58 -10.07
N THR A 42 13.05 5.71 -9.21
CA THR A 42 12.16 6.13 -8.12
C THR A 42 12.94 6.15 -6.81
N ARG A 43 12.84 7.25 -6.08
CA ARG A 43 13.31 7.35 -4.70
C ARG A 43 12.11 7.15 -3.79
N ASP A 44 12.13 6.07 -3.05
CA ASP A 44 11.13 5.80 -2.02
C ASP A 44 11.47 6.53 -0.71
N TYR A 45 10.45 6.69 0.17
CA TYR A 45 10.62 7.20 1.52
C TYR A 45 11.50 6.28 2.36
N THR A 46 12.18 6.88 3.35
CA THR A 46 12.86 6.13 4.40
C THR A 46 11.87 5.91 5.55
N TRP A 47 11.53 4.66 5.79
CA TRP A 47 10.56 4.30 6.82
C TRP A 47 11.25 3.93 8.12
N LYS A 48 10.72 4.41 9.24
CA LYS A 48 11.15 4.05 10.58
C LYS A 48 9.98 3.56 11.43
N ASN A 49 10.28 2.66 12.33
CA ASN A 49 9.28 2.18 13.27
C ASN A 49 8.71 3.35 14.09
N TYR A 50 7.40 3.49 14.11
CA TYR A 50 6.66 4.44 14.93
C TYR A 50 6.04 3.76 16.16
N GLY A 51 5.69 2.48 16.03
CA GLY A 51 5.08 1.69 17.10
C GLY A 51 4.32 0.49 16.55
N LYS A 52 3.37 0.05 17.33
CA LYS A 52 2.44 -1.03 16.97
C LYS A 52 1.07 -0.79 17.58
N GLY A 53 0.08 -1.48 17.06
CA GLY A 53 -1.27 -1.41 17.58
C GLY A 53 -2.08 -2.61 17.17
N VAL A 54 -3.38 -2.50 17.31
CA VAL A 54 -4.33 -3.54 16.91
C VAL A 54 -5.11 -3.05 15.70
N TYR A 55 -5.02 -3.80 14.61
CA TYR A 55 -5.88 -3.61 13.43
C TYR A 55 -7.10 -4.51 13.56
N THR A 56 -8.27 -3.95 13.32
CA THR A 56 -9.55 -4.67 13.33
C THR A 56 -10.29 -4.37 12.03
N SER A 57 -10.76 -5.41 11.36
CA SER A 57 -11.46 -5.30 10.10
C SER A 57 -12.88 -5.88 10.18
N PRO A 58 -13.91 -5.03 10.32
CA PRO A 58 -15.30 -5.43 10.16
C PRO A 58 -15.60 -6.02 8.79
N ILE A 59 -14.99 -5.48 7.74
CA ILE A 59 -15.10 -6.00 6.37
C ILE A 59 -14.72 -7.49 6.29
N LEU A 60 -13.52 -7.81 6.80
CA LEU A 60 -13.06 -9.20 6.84
C LEU A 60 -13.87 -10.03 7.83
N SER A 61 -14.29 -9.44 8.96
CA SER A 61 -15.14 -10.12 9.94
C SER A 61 -16.47 -10.54 9.35
N GLY A 62 -17.09 -9.67 8.55
CA GLY A 62 -18.30 -9.99 7.78
C GLY A 62 -18.09 -11.12 6.76
N MET A 63 -16.97 -11.09 6.05
CA MET A 63 -16.63 -12.12 5.06
C MET A 63 -16.35 -13.48 5.70
N PHE A 64 -15.69 -13.50 6.85
CA PHE A 64 -15.27 -14.75 7.50
C PHE A 64 -16.25 -15.26 8.56
N GLY A 65 -17.28 -14.47 8.92
CA GLY A 65 -18.24 -14.82 9.96
C GLY A 65 -17.63 -14.92 11.36
N GLN A 66 -16.52 -14.27 11.60
CA GLN A 66 -15.81 -14.23 12.87
C GLN A 66 -15.03 -12.93 13.01
N THR A 67 -14.76 -12.48 14.23
CA THR A 67 -13.95 -11.28 14.46
C THR A 67 -12.55 -11.45 13.89
N VAL A 68 -12.13 -10.50 13.05
CA VAL A 68 -10.81 -10.46 12.43
C VAL A 68 -10.04 -9.27 12.98
N SER A 69 -9.01 -9.56 13.76
CA SER A 69 -8.15 -8.55 14.40
C SER A 69 -6.77 -9.12 14.64
N TRP A 70 -5.72 -8.28 14.53
CA TRP A 70 -4.33 -8.71 14.75
C TRP A 70 -3.42 -7.55 15.20
N GLU A 71 -2.27 -7.90 15.77
CA GLU A 71 -1.22 -6.92 16.06
C GLU A 71 -0.55 -6.49 14.76
N GLN A 72 -0.46 -5.18 14.55
CA GLN A 72 0.05 -4.57 13.33
C GLN A 72 1.11 -3.53 13.68
N PRO A 73 2.32 -3.58 13.10
CA PRO A 73 3.28 -2.48 13.18
C PRO A 73 2.82 -1.27 12.37
N ILE A 74 3.27 -0.10 12.80
CA ILE A 74 3.11 1.16 12.07
C ILE A 74 4.47 1.83 11.91
N GLU A 75 4.72 2.37 10.73
CA GLU A 75 5.92 3.12 10.40
C GLU A 75 5.57 4.55 10.00
N VAL A 76 6.53 5.45 10.15
CA VAL A 76 6.44 6.84 9.71
C VAL A 76 7.58 7.15 8.77
N ALA A 77 7.33 7.97 7.75
CA ALA A 77 8.38 8.41 6.83
C ALA A 77 9.30 9.42 7.51
N GLU A 78 10.62 9.23 7.40
CA GLU A 78 11.60 10.18 7.97
C GLU A 78 11.52 11.56 7.33
N GLU A 79 11.20 11.59 6.05
CA GLU A 79 11.12 12.82 5.26
C GLU A 79 9.76 13.51 5.34
N ASN A 80 8.74 12.86 5.91
CA ASN A 80 7.39 13.42 6.09
C ASN A 80 6.73 12.85 7.35
N ALA A 81 6.79 13.59 8.44
CA ALA A 81 6.25 13.18 9.74
C ALA A 81 4.72 13.00 9.78
N SER A 82 4.02 13.42 8.73
CA SER A 82 2.57 13.20 8.58
C SER A 82 2.24 11.96 7.75
N LEU A 83 3.23 11.33 7.12
CA LEU A 83 3.03 10.15 6.27
C LEU A 83 3.36 8.88 7.05
N TYR A 84 2.37 8.03 7.19
CA TYR A 84 2.45 6.74 7.87
C TYR A 84 2.21 5.59 6.90
N ARG A 85 2.61 4.37 7.30
CA ARG A 85 2.19 3.14 6.63
C ARG A 85 2.02 1.99 7.61
N LEU A 86 1.14 1.05 7.25
CA LEU A 86 0.97 -0.25 7.90
C LEU A 86 1.62 -1.30 7.00
N PRO A 87 2.89 -1.68 7.26
CA PRO A 87 3.62 -2.59 6.40
C PRO A 87 3.09 -4.01 6.52
N GLY A 88 3.01 -4.73 5.39
CA GLY A 88 2.63 -6.13 5.34
C GLY A 88 1.28 -6.43 5.99
N LEU A 89 0.29 -5.56 5.80
CA LEU A 89 -0.96 -5.53 6.56
C LEU A 89 -1.60 -6.92 6.73
N TYR A 90 -1.89 -7.61 5.64
CA TYR A 90 -2.53 -8.93 5.74
C TYR A 90 -1.56 -10.06 6.04
N HIS A 91 -0.27 -9.89 5.69
CA HIS A 91 0.76 -10.85 6.07
C HIS A 91 0.88 -10.96 7.60
N ASN A 92 0.78 -9.84 8.30
CA ASN A 92 0.83 -9.79 9.77
C ASN A 92 -0.40 -10.40 10.43
N ALA A 93 -1.53 -10.51 9.74
CA ALA A 93 -2.67 -11.27 10.23
C ALA A 93 -2.32 -12.76 10.45
N GLY A 94 -1.42 -13.31 9.62
CA GLY A 94 -0.73 -14.59 9.83
C GLY A 94 -1.60 -15.84 9.96
N THR A 95 -2.92 -15.68 9.96
CA THR A 95 -3.88 -16.70 10.38
C THR A 95 -4.72 -17.13 9.19
N ARG A 96 -5.11 -18.40 9.18
CA ARG A 96 -6.14 -18.91 8.28
C ARG A 96 -7.50 -18.71 8.90
N TYR A 97 -8.42 -18.18 8.09
CA TYR A 97 -9.82 -18.08 8.46
C TYR A 97 -10.64 -19.04 7.62
N SER A 98 -11.72 -19.55 8.21
CA SER A 98 -12.62 -20.50 7.56
C SER A 98 -13.95 -19.81 7.25
N VAL A 99 -14.37 -19.87 6.00
CA VAL A 99 -15.66 -19.35 5.54
C VAL A 99 -16.42 -20.48 4.85
N ALA A 100 -17.59 -20.84 5.37
CA ALA A 100 -18.46 -21.85 4.78
C ALA A 100 -17.72 -23.18 4.42
N GLY A 101 -16.80 -23.62 5.27
CA GLY A 101 -15.99 -24.84 5.05
C GLY A 101 -14.72 -24.65 4.20
N TYR A 102 -14.47 -23.46 3.73
CA TYR A 102 -13.22 -23.13 3.03
C TYR A 102 -12.20 -22.51 3.98
N ASN A 103 -10.95 -22.93 3.85
CA ASN A 103 -9.83 -22.28 4.50
C ASN A 103 -9.36 -21.13 3.62
N MET A 104 -9.41 -19.92 4.14
CA MET A 104 -8.85 -18.75 3.47
C MET A 104 -7.49 -18.43 4.05
N GLN A 105 -6.55 -18.19 3.18
CA GLN A 105 -5.22 -17.74 3.54
C GLN A 105 -4.98 -16.38 2.90
N PHE A 106 -4.51 -15.44 3.70
CA PHE A 106 -4.05 -14.17 3.17
C PHE A 106 -2.82 -14.41 2.30
N THR A 107 -2.93 -14.09 1.01
CA THR A 107 -1.81 -14.12 0.10
C THR A 107 -1.26 -12.70 0.00
N TRP A 108 -0.07 -12.53 0.47
CA TRP A 108 0.58 -11.24 0.53
C TRP A 108 2.05 -11.39 0.17
N ASP A 109 2.56 -10.54 -0.69
CA ASP A 109 3.97 -10.58 -1.13
C ASP A 109 4.94 -9.90 -0.16
N GLY A 110 4.49 -9.50 1.02
CA GLY A 110 5.30 -8.91 2.08
C GLY A 110 5.73 -7.46 1.85
N GLY A 111 5.60 -6.95 0.64
CA GLY A 111 6.03 -5.60 0.28
C GLY A 111 4.92 -4.55 0.33
N ALA A 112 3.68 -5.00 0.26
CA ALA A 112 2.57 -4.07 0.18
C ALA A 112 2.17 -3.52 1.56
N ALA A 113 1.74 -2.29 1.57
CA ALA A 113 1.36 -1.55 2.77
C ALA A 113 0.21 -0.60 2.46
N ILE A 114 -0.62 -0.29 3.46
CA ILE A 114 -1.44 0.91 3.40
C ILE A 114 -0.52 2.08 3.77
N ALA A 115 -0.40 3.07 2.88
CA ALA A 115 0.21 4.35 3.20
C ALA A 115 -0.86 5.43 3.28
N PHE A 116 -0.77 6.31 4.25
CA PHE A 116 -1.76 7.33 4.51
C PHE A 116 -1.14 8.55 5.20
N THR A 117 -1.74 9.74 5.03
CA THR A 117 -1.35 10.95 5.75
C THR A 117 -2.28 11.24 6.92
N VAL A 118 -1.79 12.04 7.86
CA VAL A 118 -2.57 12.56 8.98
C VAL A 118 -2.40 14.09 9.00
N PRO A 119 -3.47 14.86 8.74
CA PRO A 119 -4.82 14.41 8.40
C PRO A 119 -4.88 13.69 7.04
N ALA A 120 -5.88 12.83 6.87
CA ALA A 120 -6.13 12.17 5.60
C ALA A 120 -6.57 13.20 4.54
N ASP A 121 -6.11 13.00 3.31
CA ASP A 121 -6.53 13.75 2.13
C ASP A 121 -6.64 12.83 0.91
N ALA A 122 -7.06 13.35 -0.22
CA ALA A 122 -7.27 12.55 -1.44
C ALA A 122 -6.00 11.85 -1.94
N ASP A 123 -4.83 12.41 -1.64
CA ASP A 123 -3.53 11.84 -2.01
C ASP A 123 -2.92 11.00 -0.88
N GLY A 124 -3.47 11.10 0.34
CA GLY A 124 -2.95 10.51 1.56
C GLY A 124 -3.39 9.07 1.81
N CYS A 125 -4.47 8.62 1.19
CA CYS A 125 -4.94 7.25 1.31
C CYS A 125 -4.82 6.53 -0.03
N VAL A 126 -4.33 5.30 -0.01
CA VAL A 126 -4.12 4.50 -1.21
C VAL A 126 -4.86 3.17 -1.13
N THR A 127 -5.28 2.69 -2.29
CA THR A 127 -5.83 1.34 -2.42
C THR A 127 -4.73 0.32 -2.19
N ILE A 128 -5.02 -0.73 -1.45
CA ILE A 128 -4.10 -1.86 -1.30
C ILE A 128 -4.11 -2.64 -2.63
N PRO A 129 -2.95 -2.80 -3.31
CA PRO A 129 -2.89 -3.42 -4.64
C PRO A 129 -3.35 -4.87 -4.66
N SER A 130 -3.08 -5.59 -3.59
CA SER A 130 -3.52 -6.97 -3.38
C SER A 130 -4.05 -7.13 -1.97
N GLY A 131 -5.02 -8.01 -1.80
CA GLY A 131 -5.62 -8.31 -0.52
C GLY A 131 -5.42 -9.76 -0.15
N PHE A 132 -6.45 -10.55 -0.33
CA PHE A 132 -6.45 -11.98 -0.02
C PHE A 132 -7.22 -12.76 -1.09
N SER A 133 -6.97 -14.06 -1.19
CA SER A 133 -7.68 -14.93 -2.13
C SER A 133 -8.95 -15.47 -1.50
N HIS A 134 -10.10 -15.22 -2.13
CA HIS A 134 -11.40 -15.76 -1.76
C HIS A 134 -11.73 -16.98 -2.65
N PRO A 135 -12.25 -18.08 -2.09
CA PRO A 135 -12.49 -19.31 -2.86
C PRO A 135 -13.46 -19.16 -4.03
N SER A 136 -14.42 -18.25 -3.94
CA SER A 136 -15.43 -18.04 -4.98
C SER A 136 -15.17 -16.82 -5.87
N TYR A 137 -14.44 -15.81 -5.35
CA TYR A 137 -14.28 -14.52 -6.03
C TYR A 137 -12.84 -14.25 -6.48
N GLY A 138 -11.89 -15.12 -6.13
CA GLY A 138 -10.48 -14.92 -6.44
C GLY A 138 -9.84 -13.83 -5.57
N MET A 139 -9.02 -12.96 -6.13
CA MET A 139 -8.33 -11.92 -5.38
C MET A 139 -9.29 -10.80 -4.98
N VAL A 140 -9.38 -10.55 -3.70
CA VAL A 140 -10.11 -9.41 -3.10
C VAL A 140 -9.13 -8.34 -2.68
N SER A 141 -9.35 -7.11 -3.11
CA SER A 141 -8.57 -5.93 -2.70
C SER A 141 -9.43 -5.03 -1.82
N LEU A 142 -8.84 -4.38 -0.83
CA LEU A 142 -9.52 -3.30 -0.12
C LEU A 142 -9.32 -1.97 -0.84
N TYR A 143 -10.39 -1.24 -1.01
CA TYR A 143 -10.39 0.15 -1.44
C TYR A 143 -10.71 1.05 -0.25
N ILE A 144 -9.81 1.97 0.05
CA ILE A 144 -9.97 2.95 1.14
C ILE A 144 -10.48 4.25 0.54
N TYR A 145 -11.55 4.81 1.11
CA TYR A 145 -12.09 6.09 0.67
C TYR A 145 -11.18 7.24 1.17
N PRO A 146 -10.53 7.98 0.28
CA PRO A 146 -9.49 8.94 0.65
C PRO A 146 -10.10 10.31 0.99
N SER A 147 -10.97 10.36 2.00
CA SER A 147 -11.60 11.60 2.44
C SER A 147 -11.43 11.77 3.94
N PRO A 148 -11.02 12.96 4.43
CA PRO A 148 -10.90 13.24 5.85
C PRO A 148 -12.24 13.21 6.60
N GLU A 149 -13.36 13.20 5.89
CA GLU A 149 -14.69 13.04 6.46
C GLU A 149 -14.94 11.60 6.93
N TYR A 150 -14.37 10.62 6.22
CA TYR A 150 -14.61 9.19 6.45
C TYR A 150 -13.38 8.45 6.97
N SER A 151 -12.20 8.86 6.55
CA SER A 151 -10.95 8.22 6.97
C SER A 151 -10.06 9.23 7.67
N GLY A 152 -9.53 8.91 8.85
CA GLY A 152 -8.73 9.86 9.60
C GLY A 152 -8.14 9.31 10.89
N TYR A 153 -7.59 10.20 11.70
CA TYR A 153 -6.97 9.88 12.98
C TYR A 153 -7.60 10.68 14.12
N ASP A 154 -8.11 9.98 15.11
CA ASP A 154 -8.53 10.56 16.38
C ASP A 154 -7.39 10.44 17.41
N SER A 155 -6.82 11.57 17.80
CA SER A 155 -5.70 11.62 18.74
C SER A 155 -6.10 11.27 20.18
N ALA A 156 -7.37 11.45 20.55
CA ALA A 156 -7.84 11.15 21.90
C ALA A 156 -7.95 9.65 22.16
N SER A 157 -8.47 8.91 21.18
CA SER A 157 -8.55 7.45 21.23
C SER A 157 -7.33 6.75 20.59
N ARG A 158 -6.43 7.51 19.96
CA ARG A 158 -5.27 7.01 19.19
C ARG A 158 -5.68 6.04 18.09
N THR A 159 -6.82 6.29 17.46
CA THR A 159 -7.42 5.41 16.45
C THR A 159 -7.30 6.02 15.06
N PHE A 160 -6.76 5.24 14.14
CA PHE A 160 -6.85 5.49 12.70
C PHE A 160 -8.07 4.74 12.17
N THR A 161 -8.92 5.43 11.43
CA THR A 161 -10.10 4.86 10.77
C THR A 161 -9.89 4.86 9.27
N PHE A 162 -10.18 3.73 8.63
CA PHE A 162 -10.10 3.54 7.19
C PHE A 162 -11.47 3.11 6.68
N HIS A 163 -12.24 4.07 6.14
CA HIS A 163 -13.52 3.77 5.50
C HIS A 163 -13.27 3.05 4.19
N CYS A 164 -13.66 1.78 4.10
CA CYS A 164 -13.25 0.93 3.00
C CYS A 164 -14.33 -0.07 2.57
N CYS A 165 -14.13 -0.67 1.40
CA CYS A 165 -14.92 -1.80 0.90
C CYS A 165 -14.02 -2.81 0.20
N GLY A 166 -14.50 -4.04 0.08
CA GLY A 166 -13.85 -5.10 -0.69
C GLY A 166 -14.19 -4.97 -2.18
N LEU A 167 -13.18 -5.06 -3.05
CA LEU A 167 -13.30 -5.06 -4.49
C LEU A 167 -12.81 -6.38 -5.08
N VAL A 168 -13.48 -6.84 -6.13
CA VAL A 168 -13.11 -8.04 -6.90
C VAL A 168 -13.06 -7.76 -8.39
N PRO A 169 -12.20 -8.45 -9.15
CA PRO A 169 -12.23 -8.39 -10.60
C PRO A 169 -13.56 -8.95 -11.16
N TYR A 170 -14.23 -8.17 -11.99
CA TYR A 170 -15.45 -8.57 -12.66
C TYR A 170 -15.57 -7.91 -14.03
N GLY A 171 -15.71 -8.69 -15.09
CA GLY A 171 -15.94 -8.18 -16.46
C GLY A 171 -14.85 -7.24 -16.99
N GLY A 172 -13.60 -7.38 -16.54
CA GLY A 172 -12.48 -6.51 -16.94
C GLY A 172 -12.34 -5.21 -16.13
N SER A 173 -13.19 -5.03 -15.11
CA SER A 173 -13.15 -3.91 -14.16
C SER A 173 -13.15 -4.44 -12.72
N LEU A 174 -13.15 -3.52 -11.74
CA LEU A 174 -13.36 -3.87 -10.33
C LEU A 174 -14.83 -3.64 -9.97
N ALA A 175 -15.40 -4.59 -9.25
CA ALA A 175 -16.75 -4.50 -8.70
C ALA A 175 -16.69 -4.55 -7.17
N GLN A 176 -17.59 -3.84 -6.52
CA GLN A 176 -17.74 -3.87 -5.07
C GLN A 176 -18.32 -5.22 -4.63
N LEU A 177 -17.64 -5.85 -3.68
CA LEU A 177 -18.02 -7.13 -3.09
C LEU A 177 -18.72 -6.97 -1.75
N THR A 178 -18.27 -6.02 -0.94
CA THR A 178 -18.81 -5.78 0.40
C THR A 178 -19.46 -4.40 0.48
N ASP A 179 -20.33 -4.19 1.46
CA ASP A 179 -20.71 -2.84 1.86
C ASP A 179 -19.49 -2.07 2.38
N TRP A 180 -19.64 -0.76 2.48
CA TRP A 180 -18.66 0.10 3.11
C TRP A 180 -18.70 -0.08 4.63
N ASP A 181 -17.53 -0.15 5.26
CA ASP A 181 -17.38 -0.23 6.70
C ASP A 181 -16.03 0.37 7.13
N ASP A 182 -15.82 0.55 8.42
CA ASP A 182 -14.65 1.21 8.98
C ASP A 182 -13.68 0.19 9.56
N ASP A 183 -12.61 -0.10 8.82
CA ASP A 183 -11.47 -0.79 9.41
C ASP A 183 -10.73 0.20 10.34
N THR A 184 -10.26 -0.29 11.47
CA THR A 184 -9.61 0.54 12.47
C THR A 184 -8.24 0.02 12.87
N PHE A 185 -7.33 0.96 13.16
CA PHE A 185 -6.05 0.66 13.78
C PHE A 185 -5.90 1.48 15.06
N VAL A 186 -5.86 0.81 16.20
CA VAL A 186 -5.68 1.45 17.52
C VAL A 186 -4.22 1.34 17.92
N LEU A 187 -3.53 2.47 18.02
CA LEU A 187 -2.11 2.54 18.38
C LEU A 187 -1.93 2.17 19.87
N SER A 188 -1.07 1.21 20.15
CA SER A 188 -0.71 0.83 21.54
C SER A 188 0.11 1.93 22.23
N GLU A 189 0.12 1.92 23.55
CA GLU A 189 0.95 2.81 24.36
C GLU A 189 2.45 2.51 24.22
#